data_08f7526cbb012db47a9774b107562567
#
_entry.id   08f7526cbb012db47a9774b107562567
#
_cell.length_a   1.000
_cell.length_b   1.000
_cell.length_c   1.000
_cell.angle_alpha   90.00
_cell.angle_beta   90.00
_cell.angle_gamma   90.00
#
_symmetry.space_group_name_H-M   'P 1'
#
loop_
_entity.id
_entity.type
_entity.pdbx_description
1 polymer ?
#
loop_
_entity_poly.entity_id
_entity_poly.type
_entity_poly.pdbx_seq_one_letter_code
_entity_poly.pdbx_strand_id
1 'polypeptide(L)'
;MNTGKQFEADFKASVPSDAWCYRLKDSAATYYGGNENLSFSIDNICDFLVYRYPMNHLFELKTIETPSIPLEKVFGKYDKAKRKYRKEKHITDMVEAMRYSGQTAHVIVNYRAVNRTFAIPASKVLAFRYNESRKSIPWQWAEQEGIEVKAKRLRIHWRYDVDALLRRLEKEHDNGM
;
A
#
# COMPACT_ATOMS: atom_id res chain seq x y z
N MET A 1 -20.92 -3.34 1.34
CA MET A 1 -19.65 -4.00 0.95
C MET A 1 -18.49 -3.23 1.59
N ASN A 2 -17.48 -3.91 2.15
CA ASN A 2 -16.35 -3.23 2.78
C ASN A 2 -15.54 -2.47 1.70
N THR A 3 -15.42 -1.14 1.83
CA THR A 3 -14.79 -0.25 0.85
C THR A 3 -13.32 -0.58 0.59
N GLY A 4 -12.61 -1.07 1.61
CA GLY A 4 -11.22 -1.56 1.47
C GLY A 4 -11.13 -2.77 0.56
N LYS A 5 -11.95 -3.79 0.79
CA LYS A 5 -11.98 -5.00 -0.06
C LYS A 5 -12.40 -4.69 -1.50
N GLN A 6 -13.31 -3.70 -1.70
CA GLN A 6 -13.67 -3.26 -3.04
C GLN A 6 -12.48 -2.61 -3.75
N PHE A 7 -11.75 -1.71 -3.06
CA PHE A 7 -10.56 -1.07 -3.61
C PHE A 7 -9.48 -2.09 -4.00
N GLU A 8 -9.21 -3.08 -3.12
CA GLU A 8 -8.27 -4.17 -3.43
C GLU A 8 -8.70 -4.98 -4.66
N ALA A 9 -10.00 -5.33 -4.77
CA ALA A 9 -10.52 -6.09 -5.90
C ALA A 9 -10.43 -5.29 -7.21
N ASP A 10 -10.78 -4.00 -7.19
CA ASP A 10 -10.73 -3.11 -8.34
C ASP A 10 -9.27 -2.86 -8.78
N PHE A 11 -8.35 -2.70 -7.82
CA PHE A 11 -6.91 -2.57 -8.09
C PHE A 11 -6.37 -3.82 -8.75
N LYS A 12 -6.62 -5.01 -8.17
CA LYS A 12 -6.19 -6.29 -8.73
C LYS A 12 -6.70 -6.50 -10.16
N ALA A 13 -7.97 -6.18 -10.40
CA ALA A 13 -8.59 -6.28 -11.72
C ALA A 13 -8.05 -5.26 -12.74
N SER A 14 -7.28 -4.28 -12.28
CA SER A 14 -6.66 -3.22 -13.10
C SER A 14 -5.19 -3.49 -13.42
N VAL A 15 -4.58 -4.54 -12.84
CA VAL A 15 -3.21 -4.95 -13.18
C VAL A 15 -3.17 -5.45 -14.61
N PRO A 16 -2.23 -5.00 -15.44
CA PRO A 16 -2.13 -5.41 -16.84
C PRO A 16 -1.76 -6.90 -16.99
N SER A 17 -2.11 -7.50 -18.11
CA SER A 17 -1.93 -8.94 -18.34
C SER A 17 -0.47 -9.40 -18.49
N ASP A 18 0.45 -8.48 -18.77
CA ASP A 18 1.89 -8.69 -18.83
C ASP A 18 2.59 -8.59 -17.46
N ALA A 19 1.83 -8.31 -16.40
CA ALA A 19 2.31 -8.30 -15.03
C ALA A 19 1.69 -9.43 -14.20
N TRP A 20 2.51 -10.15 -13.44
CA TRP A 20 2.02 -11.12 -12.46
C TRP A 20 1.63 -10.41 -11.18
N CYS A 21 0.43 -10.70 -10.66
CA CYS A 21 -0.09 -10.09 -9.45
C CYS A 21 -0.51 -11.14 -8.44
N TYR A 22 0.09 -11.09 -7.25
CA TYR A 22 -0.25 -11.95 -6.13
C TYR A 22 -0.72 -11.14 -4.93
N ARG A 23 -1.95 -11.42 -4.45
CA ARG A 23 -2.44 -10.88 -3.19
C ARG A 23 -1.98 -11.75 -2.04
N LEU A 24 -1.24 -11.16 -1.11
CA LEU A 24 -0.87 -11.81 0.13
C LEU A 24 -2.14 -11.93 1.00
N LYS A 25 -2.44 -13.13 1.47
CA LYS A 25 -3.64 -13.39 2.27
C LYS A 25 -3.39 -12.96 3.70
N ASP A 26 -4.33 -12.19 4.27
CA ASP A 26 -4.35 -11.98 5.72
C ASP A 26 -4.45 -13.35 6.40
N SER A 27 -3.52 -13.66 7.27
CA SER A 27 -3.52 -14.90 8.03
C SER A 27 -4.51 -14.82 9.19
N ALA A 28 -5.80 -14.79 8.86
CA ALA A 28 -6.87 -15.15 9.78
C ALA A 28 -7.28 -16.61 9.50
N ALA A 29 -6.32 -17.52 9.39
CA ALA A 29 -6.60 -18.93 9.41
C ALA A 29 -6.77 -19.35 10.86
N THR A 30 -7.98 -19.19 11.39
CA THR A 30 -8.46 -19.99 12.50
C THR A 30 -8.43 -21.43 12.01
N TYR A 31 -7.41 -22.18 12.38
CA TYR A 31 -7.39 -23.62 12.19
C TYR A 31 -8.44 -24.19 13.17
N TYR A 32 -9.63 -24.49 12.66
CA TYR A 32 -10.63 -25.28 13.38
C TYR A 32 -10.13 -26.72 13.51
N GLY A 33 -9.44 -27.01 14.60
CA GLY A 33 -8.99 -28.33 14.95
C GLY A 33 -8.56 -28.36 16.42
N GLY A 34 -9.47 -28.63 17.30
CA GLY A 34 -9.36 -29.09 18.69
C GLY A 34 -8.14 -28.64 19.50
N ASN A 35 -8.44 -27.88 20.55
CA ASN A 35 -7.59 -27.51 21.68
C ASN A 35 -6.42 -26.54 21.45
N GLU A 36 -6.62 -25.34 22.06
CA GLU A 36 -5.64 -24.35 22.50
C GLU A 36 -4.93 -23.47 21.45
N ASN A 37 -5.39 -22.23 21.35
CA ASN A 37 -4.67 -20.93 21.20
C ASN A 37 -3.37 -20.88 20.38
N LEU A 38 -3.27 -21.54 19.26
CA LEU A 38 -2.19 -21.28 18.30
C LEU A 38 -2.71 -20.45 17.13
N SER A 39 -2.82 -19.13 17.33
CA SER A 39 -2.97 -18.19 16.22
C SER A 39 -1.59 -17.91 15.60
N PHE A 40 -1.22 -18.66 14.59
CA PHE A 40 -0.12 -18.27 13.73
C PHE A 40 -0.57 -17.09 12.85
N SER A 41 -0.19 -15.89 13.25
CA SER A 41 -0.30 -14.70 12.42
C SER A 41 0.93 -14.64 11.53
N ILE A 42 0.75 -14.89 10.23
CA ILE A 42 1.81 -14.56 9.26
C ILE A 42 1.72 -13.05 9.04
N ASP A 43 2.71 -12.29 9.47
CA ASP A 43 2.82 -10.87 9.16
C ASP A 43 3.26 -10.73 7.70
N ASN A 44 2.32 -10.41 6.82
CA ASN A 44 2.63 -10.11 5.43
C ASN A 44 3.34 -8.75 5.34
N ILE A 45 4.32 -8.66 4.45
CA ILE A 45 5.07 -7.42 4.22
C ILE A 45 4.22 -6.32 3.56
N CYS A 46 3.20 -6.69 2.75
CA CYS A 46 2.30 -5.79 2.02
C CYS A 46 1.02 -6.53 1.60
N ASP A 47 0.08 -5.83 0.96
CA ASP A 47 -1.16 -6.44 0.45
C ASP A 47 -0.94 -7.17 -0.88
N PHE A 48 -0.13 -6.61 -1.79
CA PHE A 48 0.12 -7.15 -3.13
C PHE A 48 1.59 -7.16 -3.50
N LEU A 49 2.02 -8.25 -4.15
CA LEU A 49 3.23 -8.34 -4.96
C LEU A 49 2.83 -8.27 -6.43
N VAL A 50 3.41 -7.34 -7.16
CA VAL A 50 3.23 -7.21 -8.61
C VAL A 50 4.58 -7.28 -9.28
N TYR A 51 4.77 -8.31 -10.12
CA TYR A 51 6.00 -8.48 -10.86
C TYR A 51 5.78 -8.18 -12.34
N ARG A 52 6.58 -7.29 -12.88
CA ARG A 52 6.75 -7.06 -14.32
C ARG A 52 8.23 -6.92 -14.60
N TYR A 53 8.76 -7.81 -15.43
CA TYR A 53 10.21 -7.85 -15.68
C TYR A 53 10.78 -6.48 -16.03
N PRO A 54 11.92 -6.07 -15.41
CA PRO A 54 12.71 -6.81 -14.42
C PRO A 54 12.36 -6.46 -12.97
N MET A 55 11.24 -5.80 -12.70
CA MET A 55 10.90 -5.18 -11.42
C MET A 55 9.87 -5.98 -10.62
N ASN A 56 10.03 -5.97 -9.31
CA ASN A 56 9.02 -6.43 -8.36
C ASN A 56 8.52 -5.26 -7.50
N HIS A 57 7.21 -5.07 -7.44
CA HIS A 57 6.57 -3.96 -6.77
C HIS A 57 5.77 -4.45 -5.57
N LEU A 58 6.08 -3.92 -4.39
CA LEU A 58 5.36 -4.16 -3.15
C LEU A 58 4.34 -3.05 -2.95
N PHE A 59 3.05 -3.38 -2.88
CA PHE A 59 1.97 -2.42 -2.72
C PHE A 59 1.16 -2.70 -1.45
N GLU A 60 1.09 -1.71 -0.57
CA GLU A 60 0.16 -1.66 0.56
C GLU A 60 -1.00 -0.74 0.19
N LEU A 61 -2.24 -1.22 0.23
CA LEU A 61 -3.43 -0.49 -0.20
C LEU A 61 -4.21 0.07 0.98
N LYS A 62 -4.52 1.35 0.92
CA LYS A 62 -5.34 2.04 1.91
C LYS A 62 -6.44 2.86 1.24
N THR A 63 -7.62 2.88 1.83
CA THR A 63 -8.72 3.76 1.40
C THR A 63 -9.27 4.54 2.57
N ILE A 64 -9.66 5.78 2.32
CA ILE A 64 -10.18 6.70 3.32
C ILE A 64 -11.27 7.60 2.74
N GLU A 65 -12.33 7.86 3.52
CA GLU A 65 -13.45 8.73 3.12
C GLU A 65 -13.14 10.23 3.27
N THR A 66 -12.08 10.57 4.02
CA THR A 66 -11.67 11.94 4.33
C THR A 66 -10.52 12.41 3.46
N PRO A 67 -10.26 13.73 3.34
CA PRO A 67 -9.15 14.27 2.54
C PRO A 67 -7.76 14.02 3.14
N SER A 68 -7.69 13.36 4.31
CA SER A 68 -6.44 13.08 5.01
C SER A 68 -6.51 11.70 5.66
N ILE A 69 -5.48 10.87 5.47
CA ILE A 69 -5.41 9.53 6.07
C ILE A 69 -4.70 9.58 7.42
N PRO A 70 -5.33 9.16 8.54
CA PRO A 70 -4.66 9.08 9.83
C PRO A 70 -3.47 8.10 9.81
N LEU A 71 -2.38 8.44 10.48
CA LEU A 71 -1.21 7.56 10.60
C LEU A 71 -1.57 6.20 11.21
N GLU A 72 -2.57 6.14 12.09
CA GLU A 72 -3.07 4.88 12.64
C GLU A 72 -3.70 3.94 11.59
N LYS A 73 -4.21 4.48 10.48
CA LYS A 73 -4.71 3.67 9.36
C LYS A 73 -3.56 3.03 8.56
N VAL A 74 -2.42 3.69 8.51
CA VAL A 74 -1.22 3.23 7.80
C VAL A 74 -0.38 2.31 8.69
N PHE A 75 -0.08 2.76 9.91
CA PHE A 75 0.86 2.11 10.82
C PHE A 75 0.22 1.30 11.96
N GLY A 76 -1.13 1.19 11.97
CA GLY A 76 -1.86 0.59 13.09
C GLY A 76 -1.95 1.50 14.31
N LYS A 77 -2.62 1.05 15.38
CA LYS A 77 -2.81 1.86 16.60
C LYS A 77 -1.47 2.25 17.22
N TYR A 78 -1.40 3.50 17.71
CA TYR A 78 -0.24 3.99 18.44
C TYR A 78 -0.19 3.41 19.85
N ASP A 79 0.92 2.75 20.19
CA ASP A 79 1.21 2.21 21.51
C ASP A 79 2.00 3.25 22.30
N LYS A 80 1.34 3.90 23.29
CA LYS A 80 1.94 4.96 24.11
C LYS A 80 3.11 4.47 24.96
N ALA A 81 3.03 3.23 25.47
CA ALA A 81 4.08 2.65 26.30
C ALA A 81 5.36 2.39 25.50
N LYS A 82 5.21 1.87 24.29
CA LYS A 82 6.33 1.58 23.39
C LYS A 82 6.72 2.76 22.50
N ARG A 83 5.99 3.87 22.54
CA ARG A 83 6.16 5.08 21.70
C ARG A 83 6.25 4.78 20.20
N LYS A 84 5.54 3.75 19.72
CA LYS A 84 5.52 3.32 18.32
C LYS A 84 4.14 2.84 17.88
N TYR A 85 3.93 2.80 16.57
CA TYR A 85 2.74 2.18 16.00
C TYR A 85 2.88 0.66 15.94
N ARG A 86 1.76 -0.08 16.12
CA ARG A 86 1.77 -1.55 16.19
C ARG A 86 2.22 -2.23 14.89
N LYS A 87 1.90 -1.62 13.73
CA LYS A 87 2.23 -2.12 12.39
C LYS A 87 3.33 -1.31 11.71
N GLU A 88 4.12 -0.53 12.45
CA GLU A 88 5.22 0.27 11.90
C GLU A 88 6.25 -0.62 11.20
N LYS A 89 6.44 -1.83 11.71
CA LYS A 89 7.31 -2.83 11.12
C LYS A 89 6.97 -3.17 9.67
N HIS A 90 5.69 -3.21 9.27
CA HIS A 90 5.29 -3.47 7.88
C HIS A 90 5.91 -2.46 6.91
N ILE A 91 5.76 -1.16 7.19
CA ILE A 91 6.32 -0.12 6.32
C ILE A 91 7.85 -0.13 6.38
N THR A 92 8.43 -0.42 7.55
CA THR A 92 9.89 -0.56 7.69
C THR A 92 10.42 -1.74 6.86
N ASP A 93 9.76 -2.89 6.90
CA ASP A 93 10.14 -4.07 6.10
C ASP A 93 10.00 -3.80 4.59
N MET A 94 8.95 -3.05 4.17
CA MET A 94 8.82 -2.59 2.78
C MET A 94 9.98 -1.69 2.36
N VAL A 95 10.42 -0.77 3.22
CA VAL A 95 11.58 0.10 2.97
C VAL A 95 12.87 -0.71 2.91
N GLU A 96 13.03 -1.70 3.79
CA GLU A 96 14.18 -2.62 3.80
C GLU A 96 14.27 -3.41 2.49
N ALA A 97 13.13 -3.88 1.97
CA ALA A 97 13.09 -4.62 0.71
C ALA A 97 13.60 -3.79 -0.49
N MET A 98 13.47 -2.45 -0.44
CA MET A 98 13.97 -1.56 -1.50
C MET A 98 15.51 -1.50 -1.60
N ARG A 99 16.24 -2.08 -0.65
CA ARG A 99 17.71 -2.21 -0.72
C ARG A 99 18.16 -3.21 -1.79
N TYR A 100 17.26 -4.09 -2.21
CA TYR A 100 17.56 -5.08 -3.24
C TYR A 100 17.20 -4.51 -4.61
N SER A 101 18.11 -4.66 -5.58
CA SER A 101 17.88 -4.21 -6.95
C SER A 101 16.60 -4.83 -7.54
N GLY A 102 15.88 -4.03 -8.31
CA GLY A 102 14.61 -4.45 -8.91
C GLY A 102 13.43 -4.47 -7.95
N GLN A 103 13.56 -3.98 -6.72
CA GLN A 103 12.45 -3.88 -5.76
C GLN A 103 11.96 -2.44 -5.62
N THR A 104 10.65 -2.24 -5.65
CA THR A 104 10.00 -0.97 -5.26
C THR A 104 8.92 -1.22 -4.24
N ALA A 105 8.66 -0.25 -3.37
CA ALA A 105 7.65 -0.37 -2.33
C ALA A 105 6.85 0.94 -2.18
N HIS A 106 5.51 0.84 -2.27
CA HIS A 106 4.61 1.99 -2.24
C HIS A 106 3.38 1.71 -1.38
N VAL A 107 2.95 2.75 -0.67
CA VAL A 107 1.62 2.78 -0.05
C VAL A 107 0.67 3.47 -1.01
N ILE A 108 -0.33 2.74 -1.50
CA ILE A 108 -1.33 3.27 -2.42
C ILE A 108 -2.54 3.73 -1.63
N VAL A 109 -2.78 5.04 -1.60
CA VAL A 109 -3.88 5.64 -0.83
C VAL A 109 -4.96 6.18 -1.75
N ASN A 110 -6.18 5.65 -1.61
CA ASN A 110 -7.38 6.15 -2.28
C ASN A 110 -8.10 7.13 -1.35
N TYR A 111 -8.02 8.43 -1.65
CA TYR A 111 -8.73 9.52 -0.96
C TYR A 111 -10.09 9.73 -1.60
N ARG A 112 -11.12 9.08 -1.08
CA ARG A 112 -12.47 9.08 -1.68
C ARG A 112 -13.14 10.45 -1.64
N ALA A 113 -12.88 11.25 -0.59
CA ALA A 113 -13.41 12.61 -0.49
C ALA A 113 -13.08 13.50 -1.70
N VAL A 114 -11.93 13.28 -2.32
CA VAL A 114 -11.43 14.04 -3.47
C VAL A 114 -11.36 13.20 -4.75
N ASN A 115 -11.76 11.93 -4.66
CA ASN A 115 -11.73 10.98 -5.76
C ASN A 115 -10.36 10.87 -6.44
N ARG A 116 -9.28 10.83 -5.63
CA ARG A 116 -7.91 10.75 -6.11
C ARG A 116 -7.16 9.61 -5.42
N THR A 117 -6.25 8.99 -6.14
CA THR A 117 -5.42 7.87 -5.64
C THR A 117 -3.96 8.17 -5.91
N PHE A 118 -3.11 7.93 -4.93
CA PHE A 118 -1.68 8.19 -5.02
C PHE A 118 -0.89 6.98 -4.56
N ALA A 119 0.14 6.62 -5.34
CA ALA A 119 1.18 5.67 -4.94
C ALA A 119 2.34 6.45 -4.33
N ILE A 120 2.52 6.34 -3.03
CA ILE A 120 3.52 7.09 -2.26
C ILE A 120 4.66 6.13 -1.91
N PRO A 121 5.94 6.44 -2.20
CA PRO A 121 7.05 5.61 -1.79
C PRO A 121 7.02 5.31 -0.29
N ALA A 122 7.19 4.05 0.09
CA ALA A 122 7.14 3.62 1.49
C ALA A 122 8.15 4.38 2.37
N SER A 123 9.33 4.70 1.82
CA SER A 123 10.36 5.50 2.48
C SER A 123 9.88 6.92 2.84
N LYS A 124 9.12 7.57 1.93
CA LYS A 124 8.55 8.90 2.18
C LYS A 124 7.44 8.85 3.22
N VAL A 125 6.59 7.80 3.19
CA VAL A 125 5.56 7.59 4.21
C VAL A 125 6.20 7.39 5.59
N LEU A 126 7.28 6.61 5.67
CA LEU A 126 8.04 6.41 6.90
C LEU A 126 8.71 7.72 7.38
N ALA A 127 9.32 8.48 6.46
CA ALA A 127 9.91 9.79 6.76
C ALA A 127 8.87 10.79 7.28
N PHE A 128 7.68 10.85 6.69
CA PHE A 128 6.57 11.68 7.17
C PHE A 128 6.24 11.39 8.64
N ARG A 129 6.21 10.10 9.02
CA ARG A 129 5.94 9.68 10.40
C ARG A 129 6.93 10.25 11.41
N TYR A 130 8.21 10.39 11.03
CA TYR A 130 9.26 10.87 11.94
C TYR A 130 9.50 12.38 11.87
N ASN A 131 9.34 12.98 10.71
CA ASN A 131 9.72 14.37 10.46
C ASN A 131 8.56 15.35 10.61
N GLU A 132 7.30 14.89 10.49
CA GLU A 132 6.12 15.74 10.57
C GLU A 132 5.44 15.62 11.94
N SER A 133 5.02 16.75 12.47
CA SER A 133 4.20 16.80 13.70
C SER A 133 2.74 16.36 13.47
N ARG A 134 2.32 16.25 12.19
CA ARG A 134 0.97 15.90 11.79
C ARG A 134 0.67 14.43 12.07
N LYS A 135 -0.58 14.16 12.50
CA LYS A 135 -1.07 12.79 12.78
C LYS A 135 -1.81 12.16 11.60
N SER A 136 -1.83 12.83 10.45
CA SER A 136 -2.48 12.36 9.23
C SER A 136 -1.78 12.90 7.99
N ILE A 137 -1.79 12.11 6.92
CA ILE A 137 -1.20 12.46 5.62
C ILE A 137 -2.31 13.06 4.75
N PRO A 138 -2.28 14.37 4.42
CA PRO A 138 -3.26 14.99 3.54
C PRO A 138 -3.00 14.61 2.08
N TRP A 139 -4.06 14.61 1.25
CA TRP A 139 -3.94 14.25 -0.16
C TRP A 139 -3.02 15.20 -0.95
N GLN A 140 -2.92 16.48 -0.56
CA GLN A 140 -2.03 17.45 -1.18
C GLN A 140 -0.55 17.06 -1.01
N TRP A 141 -0.19 16.55 0.18
CA TRP A 141 1.16 16.03 0.41
C TRP A 141 1.39 14.75 -0.41
N ALA A 142 0.39 13.87 -0.48
CA ALA A 142 0.47 12.67 -1.31
C ALA A 142 0.62 13.00 -2.81
N GLU A 143 0.04 14.11 -3.29
CA GLU A 143 0.20 14.63 -4.65
C GLU A 143 1.63 15.12 -4.92
N GLN A 144 2.24 15.78 -3.94
CA GLN A 144 3.62 16.30 -4.07
C GLN A 144 4.67 15.19 -4.01
N GLU A 145 4.46 14.19 -3.16
CA GLU A 145 5.47 13.18 -2.83
C GLU A 145 5.25 11.83 -3.53
N GLY A 146 4.10 11.63 -4.13
CA GLY A 146 3.71 10.37 -4.78
C GLY A 146 3.39 10.52 -6.27
N ILE A 147 2.98 9.41 -6.84
CA ILE A 147 2.51 9.29 -8.22
C ILE A 147 0.99 9.18 -8.21
N GLU A 148 0.29 10.06 -8.91
CA GLU A 148 -1.16 9.91 -9.07
C GLU A 148 -1.48 8.71 -9.93
N VAL A 149 -2.30 7.80 -9.37
CA VAL A 149 -2.85 6.65 -10.10
C VAL A 149 -4.25 7.04 -10.58
N LYS A 150 -4.34 7.42 -11.85
CA LYS A 150 -5.62 7.79 -12.45
C LYS A 150 -6.60 6.64 -12.39
N ALA A 151 -7.89 6.96 -12.21
CA ALA A 151 -8.93 5.96 -12.15
C ALA A 151 -10.14 6.39 -12.99
N LYS A 152 -10.75 5.41 -13.67
CA LYS A 152 -12.00 5.57 -14.41
C LYS A 152 -13.10 4.81 -13.69
N ARG A 153 -14.20 5.48 -13.39
CA ARG A 153 -15.39 4.85 -12.85
C ARG A 153 -16.11 4.07 -13.93
N LEU A 154 -16.34 2.78 -13.68
CA LEU A 154 -17.27 1.94 -14.41
C LEU A 154 -18.66 2.00 -13.69
N ARG A 155 -19.60 1.17 -14.12
CA ARG A 155 -20.96 1.19 -13.53
C ARG A 155 -20.96 1.01 -12.00
N ILE A 156 -20.18 0.02 -11.49
CA ILE A 156 -20.10 -0.34 -10.06
C ILE A 156 -18.67 -0.53 -9.57
N HIS A 157 -17.68 -0.50 -10.45
CA HIS A 157 -16.26 -0.74 -10.18
C HIS A 157 -15.42 0.45 -10.62
N TRP A 158 -14.17 0.45 -10.20
CA TRP A 158 -13.14 1.37 -10.68
C TRP A 158 -12.09 0.62 -11.50
N ARG A 159 -11.54 1.29 -12.50
CA ARG A 159 -10.33 0.86 -13.21
C ARG A 159 -9.26 1.87 -12.95
N TYR A 160 -8.19 1.41 -12.32
CA TYR A 160 -6.99 2.18 -12.00
C TYR A 160 -6.00 2.03 -13.14
N ASP A 161 -5.28 3.09 -13.47
CA ASP A 161 -4.22 3.04 -14.49
C ASP A 161 -2.92 2.48 -13.87
N VAL A 162 -2.97 1.18 -13.53
CA VAL A 162 -1.83 0.48 -12.94
C VAL A 162 -0.71 0.31 -13.96
N ASP A 163 -1.03 0.17 -15.25
CA ASP A 163 -0.01 0.08 -16.29
C ASP A 163 0.86 1.34 -16.37
N ALA A 164 0.24 2.53 -16.37
CA ALA A 164 0.98 3.79 -16.33
C ALA A 164 1.80 3.94 -15.05
N LEU A 165 1.27 3.49 -13.89
CA LEU A 165 2.03 3.47 -12.65
C LEU A 165 3.29 2.60 -12.79
N LEU A 166 3.16 1.34 -13.23
CA LEU A 166 4.29 0.42 -13.35
C LEU A 166 5.36 0.97 -14.30
N ARG A 167 4.95 1.47 -15.49
CA ARG A 167 5.89 2.10 -16.45
C ARG A 167 6.64 3.28 -15.85
N ARG A 168 6.00 4.07 -15.03
CA ARG A 168 6.65 5.20 -14.37
C ARG A 168 7.67 4.75 -13.33
N LEU A 169 7.32 3.75 -12.51
CA LEU A 169 8.22 3.19 -11.50
C LEU A 169 9.47 2.55 -12.13
N GLU A 170 9.30 1.86 -13.25
CA GLU A 170 10.40 1.28 -14.03
C GLU A 170 11.35 2.34 -14.56
N LYS A 171 10.81 3.42 -15.15
CA LYS A 171 11.63 4.55 -15.64
C LYS A 171 12.38 5.28 -14.51
N GLU A 172 11.75 5.46 -13.35
CA GLU A 172 12.42 6.09 -12.19
C GLU A 172 13.58 5.23 -11.69
N HIS A 173 13.45 3.90 -11.74
CA HIS A 173 14.51 2.98 -11.39
C HIS A 173 15.68 3.04 -12.39
N ASP A 174 15.41 3.04 -13.70
CA ASP A 174 16.42 3.10 -14.74
C ASP A 174 17.23 4.41 -14.70
N ASN A 175 16.58 5.53 -14.33
CA ASN A 175 17.23 6.84 -14.21
C ASN A 175 18.01 7.03 -12.89
N GLY A 176 17.85 6.14 -11.93
CA GLY A 176 18.52 6.17 -10.62
C GLY A 176 19.77 5.28 -10.54
N MET A 177 20.01 4.47 -11.57
CA MET A 177 21.25 3.69 -11.77
C MET A 177 22.27 4.49 -12.58
#